data_7fd512cfc78c5ea7e19b0e3b55d0b2e3
#
_entry.id   7fd512cfc78c5ea7e19b0e3b55d0b2e3
#
_cell.length_a   1.000
_cell.length_b   1.000
_cell.length_c   1.000
_cell.angle_alpha   90.00
_cell.angle_beta   90.00
_cell.angle_gamma   90.00
#
_symmetry.space_group_name_H-M   'P 1'
#
loop_
_entity.id
_entity.type
_entity.pdbx_description
1 polymer ?
#
loop_
_entity_poly.entity_id
_entity_poly.type
_entity_poly.pdbx_seq_one_letter_code
_entity_poly.pdbx_strand_id
1 'polypeptide(L)'
;MVKYKISAVSYLNAIPFIYGLKQSKLMNTIDLHLDYPAICADKLINGEVDIALVPVVVIPQLENAYIISDYCIGSDGEVDTVCLYSDVPIEEIQTIALDYQSITSVALLKILLKEYWQIKPELNNTELGFEDKIKGKHAALVIGDRAFVLNAKHHYIYDLSAIWRKMTGLPFVFAAWVANIKLPQDFITDFNNGLENGLADIDKALVLEGNNYPNCENPKDYLNNKISYALDSEKKKGMEFFLRKINL
;
A
#
# COMPACT_ATOMS: atom_id res chain seq x y z
N MET A 1 27.40 3.49 16.86
CA MET A 1 26.84 4.36 15.78
C MET A 1 25.35 4.43 15.98
N VAL A 2 24.74 5.63 15.86
CA VAL A 2 23.30 5.77 15.86
C VAL A 2 22.77 5.13 14.58
N LYS A 3 21.80 4.23 14.68
CA LYS A 3 21.16 3.60 13.52
C LYS A 3 19.91 4.41 13.13
N TYR A 4 19.68 4.59 11.83
CA TYR A 4 18.40 5.09 11.36
C TYR A 4 17.30 4.06 11.62
N LYS A 5 16.23 4.49 12.28
CA LYS A 5 15.07 3.64 12.53
C LYS A 5 14.15 3.66 11.31
N ILE A 6 13.83 2.47 10.80
CA ILE A 6 13.01 2.30 9.59
C ILE A 6 11.79 1.44 9.91
N SER A 7 10.60 1.89 9.50
CA SER A 7 9.38 1.08 9.53
C SER A 7 8.95 0.74 8.11
N ALA A 8 8.90 -0.55 7.80
CA ALA A 8 8.46 -1.09 6.51
C ALA A 8 7.13 -1.84 6.66
N VAL A 9 6.35 -1.86 5.59
CA VAL A 9 5.08 -2.59 5.56
C VAL A 9 5.31 -4.10 5.58
N SER A 10 4.57 -4.81 6.42
CA SER A 10 4.68 -6.26 6.63
C SER A 10 3.83 -7.12 5.68
N TYR A 11 3.45 -6.61 4.50
CA TYR A 11 2.69 -7.35 3.49
C TYR A 11 3.59 -7.98 2.43
N LEU A 12 3.05 -8.97 1.71
CA LEU A 12 3.70 -9.67 0.60
C LEU A 12 4.31 -8.67 -0.41
N ASN A 13 3.61 -7.59 -0.74
CA ASN A 13 4.09 -6.59 -1.70
C ASN A 13 5.38 -5.85 -1.29
N ALA A 14 5.74 -5.83 -0.02
CA ALA A 14 6.95 -5.19 0.47
C ALA A 14 8.15 -6.16 0.62
N ILE A 15 7.93 -7.46 0.43
CA ILE A 15 8.99 -8.49 0.59
C ILE A 15 10.25 -8.20 -0.21
N PRO A 16 10.19 -7.81 -1.51
CA PRO A 16 11.40 -7.51 -2.26
C PRO A 16 12.22 -6.38 -1.61
N PHE A 17 11.55 -5.35 -1.10
CA PHE A 17 12.21 -4.25 -0.39
C PHE A 17 12.88 -4.72 0.91
N ILE A 18 12.15 -5.50 1.72
CA ILE A 18 12.64 -6.03 2.99
C ILE A 18 13.87 -6.90 2.75
N TYR A 19 13.80 -7.82 1.78
CA TYR A 19 14.91 -8.69 1.38
C TYR A 19 16.10 -7.86 0.93
N GLY A 20 15.92 -6.92 0.01
CA GLY A 20 17.00 -6.09 -0.51
C GLY A 20 17.69 -5.26 0.56
N LEU A 21 16.93 -4.66 1.49
CA LEU A 21 17.50 -3.92 2.62
C LEU A 21 18.30 -4.86 3.56
N LYS A 22 17.76 -6.03 3.89
CA LYS A 22 18.43 -7.03 4.74
C LYS A 22 19.75 -7.55 4.13
N GLN A 23 19.82 -7.65 2.80
CA GLN A 23 21.04 -8.09 2.10
C GLN A 23 22.03 -6.94 1.85
N SER A 24 21.62 -5.70 2.07
CA SER A 24 22.46 -4.53 1.82
C SER A 24 23.46 -4.27 2.97
N LYS A 25 24.52 -3.53 2.66
CA LYS A 25 25.48 -3.03 3.67
C LYS A 25 24.83 -2.10 4.71
N LEU A 26 23.64 -1.57 4.41
CA LEU A 26 22.90 -0.67 5.30
C LEU A 26 22.44 -1.33 6.59
N MET A 27 22.32 -2.67 6.66
CA MET A 27 21.88 -3.38 7.87
C MET A 27 22.73 -3.06 9.11
N ASN A 28 23.98 -2.63 8.93
CA ASN A 28 24.82 -2.18 10.04
C ASN A 28 24.44 -0.78 10.55
N THR A 29 23.76 0.01 9.75
CA THR A 29 23.45 1.43 9.99
C THR A 29 21.92 1.71 10.14
N ILE A 30 21.08 0.69 9.96
CA ILE A 30 19.64 0.79 10.11
C ILE A 30 19.11 -0.15 11.19
N ASP A 31 17.95 0.20 11.73
CA ASP A 31 17.11 -0.62 12.60
C ASP A 31 15.76 -0.78 11.92
N LEU A 32 15.50 -1.95 11.32
CA LEU A 32 14.36 -2.21 10.45
C LEU A 32 13.25 -2.93 11.21
N HIS A 33 12.10 -2.29 11.31
CA HIS A 33 10.86 -2.80 11.89
C HIS A 33 9.83 -3.09 10.80
N LEU A 34 8.98 -4.11 11.03
CA LEU A 34 7.90 -4.48 10.12
C LEU A 34 6.56 -4.22 10.81
N ASP A 35 5.73 -3.39 10.19
CA ASP A 35 4.49 -2.90 10.76
C ASP A 35 3.35 -2.90 9.72
N TYR A 36 2.10 -2.74 10.13
CA TYR A 36 1.01 -2.43 9.21
C TYR A 36 1.11 -0.98 8.71
N PRO A 37 0.56 -0.65 7.51
CA PRO A 37 0.70 0.67 6.91
C PRO A 37 0.29 1.84 7.82
N ALA A 38 -0.80 1.69 8.59
CA ALA A 38 -1.25 2.71 9.53
C ALA A 38 -0.22 2.94 10.66
N ILE A 39 0.39 1.86 11.17
CA ILE A 39 1.42 1.95 12.22
C ILE A 39 2.72 2.56 11.67
N CYS A 40 3.11 2.24 10.43
CA CYS A 40 4.24 2.91 9.76
C CYS A 40 4.03 4.44 9.72
N ALA A 41 2.80 4.86 9.38
CA ALA A 41 2.43 6.26 9.35
C ALA A 41 2.50 6.92 10.73
N ASP A 42 1.88 6.31 11.74
CA ASP A 42 1.87 6.83 13.11
C ASP A 42 3.29 6.97 13.67
N LYS A 43 4.14 5.97 13.49
CA LYS A 43 5.54 6.01 13.93
C LYS A 43 6.33 7.14 13.28
N LEU A 44 6.13 7.38 11.97
CA LEU A 44 6.83 8.47 11.27
C LEU A 44 6.32 9.84 11.72
N ILE A 45 4.99 10.02 11.85
CA ILE A 45 4.37 11.26 12.32
C ILE A 45 4.84 11.62 13.74
N ASN A 46 4.90 10.63 14.62
CA ASN A 46 5.31 10.82 16.01
C ASN A 46 6.84 10.92 16.20
N GLY A 47 7.64 10.80 15.13
CA GLY A 47 9.10 10.82 15.21
C GLY A 47 9.72 9.62 15.91
N GLU A 48 9.00 8.50 15.99
CA GLU A 48 9.49 7.24 16.56
C GLU A 48 10.46 6.53 15.62
N VAL A 49 10.32 6.77 14.30
CA VAL A 49 11.22 6.32 13.24
C VAL A 49 11.63 7.47 12.34
N ASP A 50 12.79 7.35 11.69
CA ASP A 50 13.35 8.36 10.80
C ASP A 50 12.84 8.22 9.37
N ILE A 51 12.55 6.97 8.96
CA ILE A 51 12.14 6.59 7.61
C ILE A 51 10.99 5.58 7.72
N ALA A 52 9.98 5.71 6.84
CA ALA A 52 8.95 4.69 6.75
C ALA A 52 8.38 4.53 5.33
N LEU A 53 7.89 3.33 5.03
CA LEU A 53 7.03 3.08 3.87
C LEU A 53 5.59 3.44 4.29
N VAL A 54 5.16 4.65 3.96
CA VAL A 54 3.90 5.20 4.47
C VAL A 54 2.82 5.32 3.40
N PRO A 55 1.54 5.18 3.78
CA PRO A 55 0.41 5.55 2.93
C PRO A 55 0.57 6.99 2.42
N VAL A 56 0.39 7.22 1.12
CA VAL A 56 0.69 8.53 0.51
C VAL A 56 -0.18 9.67 1.06
N VAL A 57 -1.37 9.39 1.59
CA VAL A 57 -2.26 10.39 2.23
C VAL A 57 -1.64 11.05 3.46
N VAL A 58 -0.61 10.46 4.04
CA VAL A 58 0.07 10.98 5.23
C VAL A 58 1.11 12.04 4.87
N ILE A 59 1.65 12.00 3.65
CA ILE A 59 2.72 12.90 3.20
C ILE A 59 2.41 14.38 3.45
N PRO A 60 1.21 14.90 3.10
CA PRO A 60 0.88 16.30 3.37
C PRO A 60 0.71 16.67 4.86
N GLN A 61 0.65 15.67 5.74
CA GLN A 61 0.47 15.88 7.20
C GLN A 61 1.80 15.96 7.94
N LEU A 62 2.90 15.59 7.30
CA LEU A 62 4.24 15.64 7.89
C LEU A 62 4.80 17.06 7.81
N GLU A 63 5.36 17.55 8.90
CA GLU A 63 6.06 18.84 8.94
C GLU A 63 7.24 18.87 7.96
N ASN A 64 7.99 17.78 7.92
CA ASN A 64 9.05 17.52 6.95
C ASN A 64 8.78 16.19 6.27
N ALA A 65 8.58 16.20 4.95
CA ALA A 65 8.33 15.02 4.17
C ALA A 65 9.31 14.95 3.00
N TYR A 66 10.29 14.08 3.10
CA TYR A 66 11.26 13.82 2.02
C TYR A 66 10.96 12.46 1.42
N ILE A 67 10.44 12.41 0.18
CA ILE A 67 10.37 11.16 -0.58
C ILE A 67 11.79 10.82 -0.98
N ILE A 68 12.33 9.73 -0.44
CA ILE A 68 13.76 9.38 -0.53
C ILE A 68 14.06 8.27 -1.53
N SER A 69 13.03 7.71 -2.19
CA SER A 69 13.23 6.55 -3.05
C SER A 69 12.57 6.73 -4.42
N ASP A 70 13.20 6.12 -5.42
CA ASP A 70 12.67 5.94 -6.77
C ASP A 70 11.69 4.75 -6.85
N TYR A 71 11.36 4.14 -5.71
CA TYR A 71 10.47 2.99 -5.59
C TYR A 71 9.30 3.28 -4.64
N CYS A 72 8.17 2.64 -4.93
CA CYS A 72 6.91 2.76 -4.17
C CYS A 72 6.15 1.44 -4.18
N ILE A 73 5.06 1.35 -3.43
CA ILE A 73 4.02 0.34 -3.66
C ILE A 73 2.92 1.02 -4.46
N GLY A 74 2.80 0.65 -5.73
CA GLY A 74 1.81 1.18 -6.66
C GLY A 74 1.29 0.11 -7.60
N SER A 75 0.41 0.51 -8.52
CA SER A 75 -0.11 -0.35 -9.59
C SER A 75 -0.49 0.47 -10.82
N ASP A 76 -0.49 -0.17 -11.96
CA ASP A 76 -0.96 0.41 -13.23
C ASP A 76 -2.11 -0.44 -13.81
N GLY A 77 -3.22 -0.45 -13.09
CA GLY A 77 -4.38 -1.30 -13.35
C GLY A 77 -4.78 -2.10 -12.11
N GLU A 78 -5.14 -3.37 -12.27
CA GLU A 78 -5.51 -4.24 -11.17
C GLU A 78 -4.35 -4.49 -10.21
N VAL A 79 -4.67 -4.53 -8.91
CA VAL A 79 -3.71 -4.84 -7.84
C VAL A 79 -4.08 -6.10 -7.06
N ASP A 80 -5.31 -6.59 -7.18
CA ASP A 80 -5.89 -7.77 -6.54
C ASP A 80 -5.99 -7.72 -4.99
N THR A 81 -5.29 -6.79 -4.36
CA THR A 81 -5.17 -6.68 -2.90
C THR A 81 -5.65 -5.35 -2.33
N VAL A 82 -6.44 -4.58 -3.10
CA VAL A 82 -7.15 -3.39 -2.62
C VAL A 82 -8.54 -3.39 -3.26
N CYS A 83 -9.45 -4.15 -2.66
CA CYS A 83 -10.73 -4.45 -3.27
C CYS A 83 -11.91 -4.16 -2.34
N LEU A 84 -13.02 -3.72 -2.94
CA LEU A 84 -14.33 -3.68 -2.31
C LEU A 84 -15.06 -4.99 -2.67
N TYR A 85 -15.39 -5.78 -1.64
CA TYR A 85 -16.08 -7.07 -1.75
C TYR A 85 -17.54 -6.91 -1.41
N SER A 86 -18.44 -7.55 -2.20
CA SER A 86 -19.88 -7.49 -2.02
C SER A 86 -20.59 -8.74 -2.55
N ASP A 87 -21.75 -9.05 -1.98
CA ASP A 87 -22.65 -10.08 -2.49
C ASP A 87 -23.70 -9.53 -3.47
N VAL A 88 -23.79 -8.19 -3.58
CA VAL A 88 -24.72 -7.49 -4.47
C VAL A 88 -23.99 -6.51 -5.38
N PRO A 89 -24.60 -6.08 -6.51
CA PRO A 89 -24.03 -5.03 -7.36
C PRO A 89 -23.77 -3.74 -6.59
N ILE A 90 -22.88 -2.91 -7.10
CA ILE A 90 -22.41 -1.68 -6.43
C ILE A 90 -23.56 -0.73 -6.08
N GLU A 91 -24.59 -0.66 -6.93
CA GLU A 91 -25.76 0.23 -6.77
C GLU A 91 -26.69 -0.22 -5.63
N GLU A 92 -26.60 -1.48 -5.20
CA GLU A 92 -27.43 -2.05 -4.15
C GLU A 92 -26.74 -2.03 -2.77
N ILE A 93 -25.46 -1.67 -2.70
CA ILE A 93 -24.70 -1.60 -1.45
C ILE A 93 -25.26 -0.51 -0.56
N GLN A 94 -25.62 -0.86 0.67
CA GLN A 94 -26.13 0.07 1.67
C GLN A 94 -25.07 0.51 2.68
N THR A 95 -24.17 -0.40 3.07
CA THR A 95 -23.10 -0.10 4.02
C THR A 95 -21.77 -0.66 3.55
N ILE A 96 -20.69 0.04 3.86
CA ILE A 96 -19.32 -0.40 3.58
C ILE A 96 -18.51 -0.36 4.86
N ALA A 97 -17.96 -1.50 5.24
CA ALA A 97 -16.96 -1.64 6.28
C ALA A 97 -15.59 -1.15 5.74
N LEU A 98 -14.96 -0.19 6.43
CA LEU A 98 -13.69 0.42 6.01
C LEU A 98 -12.52 -0.30 6.68
N ASP A 99 -11.54 -0.72 5.91
CA ASP A 99 -10.34 -1.40 6.42
C ASP A 99 -9.52 -0.48 7.35
N TYR A 100 -9.38 -0.90 8.61
CA TYR A 100 -8.64 -0.17 9.64
C TYR A 100 -7.13 -0.06 9.39
N GLN A 101 -6.58 -0.87 8.48
CA GLN A 101 -5.14 -0.90 8.18
C GLN A 101 -4.72 0.07 7.07
N SER A 102 -5.68 0.68 6.32
CA SER A 102 -5.34 1.50 5.16
C SER A 102 -6.08 2.84 5.09
N ILE A 103 -5.36 3.89 5.35
CA ILE A 103 -5.86 5.26 5.20
C ILE A 103 -5.97 5.65 3.72
N THR A 104 -4.98 5.27 2.90
CA THR A 104 -4.96 5.60 1.45
C THR A 104 -6.11 4.94 0.71
N SER A 105 -6.36 3.64 0.95
CA SER A 105 -7.41 2.91 0.25
C SER A 105 -8.81 3.38 0.65
N VAL A 106 -9.00 3.77 1.91
CA VAL A 106 -10.24 4.41 2.39
C VAL A 106 -10.47 5.75 1.70
N ALA A 107 -9.43 6.58 1.55
CA ALA A 107 -9.55 7.85 0.83
C ALA A 107 -9.86 7.63 -0.67
N LEU A 108 -9.20 6.65 -1.30
CA LEU A 108 -9.47 6.26 -2.68
C LEU A 108 -10.92 5.80 -2.86
N LEU A 109 -11.41 4.91 -1.99
CA LEU A 109 -12.79 4.44 -2.02
C LEU A 109 -13.77 5.61 -1.96
N LYS A 110 -13.57 6.57 -1.04
CA LYS A 110 -14.44 7.75 -0.91
C LYS A 110 -14.50 8.59 -2.18
N ILE A 111 -13.37 8.77 -2.87
CA ILE A 111 -13.31 9.46 -4.17
C ILE A 111 -14.10 8.68 -5.21
N LEU A 112 -13.90 7.37 -5.31
CA LEU A 112 -14.58 6.53 -6.29
C LEU A 112 -16.09 6.46 -6.05
N LEU A 113 -16.53 6.39 -4.80
CA LEU A 113 -17.95 6.45 -4.44
C LEU A 113 -18.59 7.77 -4.88
N LYS A 114 -17.88 8.90 -4.68
CA LYS A 114 -18.38 10.24 -5.02
C LYS A 114 -18.35 10.53 -6.52
N GLU A 115 -17.25 10.22 -7.21
CA GLU A 115 -16.97 10.71 -8.54
C GLU A 115 -17.21 9.68 -9.66
N TYR A 116 -17.00 8.41 -9.38
CA TYR A 116 -17.14 7.35 -10.38
C TYR A 116 -18.49 6.62 -10.29
N TRP A 117 -18.80 6.06 -9.12
CA TRP A 117 -20.06 5.33 -8.93
C TRP A 117 -21.25 6.23 -8.60
N GLN A 118 -21.01 7.42 -8.04
CA GLN A 118 -22.02 8.41 -7.65
C GLN A 118 -23.07 7.85 -6.68
N ILE A 119 -22.65 7.02 -5.74
CA ILE A 119 -23.47 6.43 -4.68
C ILE A 119 -23.02 6.91 -3.30
N LYS A 120 -23.90 6.78 -2.31
CA LYS A 120 -23.65 7.26 -0.94
C LYS A 120 -24.03 6.19 0.10
N PRO A 121 -23.36 5.04 0.15
CA PRO A 121 -23.57 4.07 1.21
C PRO A 121 -23.11 4.63 2.56
N GLU A 122 -23.59 4.05 3.64
CA GLU A 122 -23.09 4.32 4.98
C GLU A 122 -21.68 3.72 5.12
N LEU A 123 -20.72 4.49 5.68
CA LEU A 123 -19.33 4.07 5.85
C LEU A 123 -19.05 3.81 7.34
N ASN A 124 -18.65 2.59 7.66
CA ASN A 124 -18.42 2.15 9.03
C ASN A 124 -16.93 1.83 9.26
N ASN A 125 -16.32 2.46 10.27
CA ASN A 125 -14.98 2.06 10.73
C ASN A 125 -15.02 0.66 11.33
N THR A 126 -13.94 -0.08 11.18
CA THR A 126 -13.87 -1.48 11.58
C THR A 126 -12.68 -1.79 12.46
N GLU A 127 -12.72 -3.00 13.02
CA GLU A 127 -11.67 -3.64 13.77
C GLU A 127 -11.38 -5.03 13.18
N LEU A 128 -10.41 -5.73 13.72
CA LEU A 128 -10.01 -7.07 13.29
C LEU A 128 -11.23 -8.03 13.19
N GLY A 129 -11.30 -8.80 12.09
CA GLY A 129 -12.34 -9.81 11.87
C GLY A 129 -13.64 -9.26 11.26
N PHE A 130 -13.61 -8.06 10.68
CA PHE A 130 -14.78 -7.48 10.00
C PHE A 130 -15.09 -8.16 8.66
N GLU A 131 -14.14 -8.86 8.07
CA GLU A 131 -14.25 -9.54 6.78
C GLU A 131 -15.34 -10.61 6.79
N ASP A 132 -15.58 -11.25 7.93
CA ASP A 132 -16.61 -12.27 8.09
C ASP A 132 -18.05 -11.68 8.11
N LYS A 133 -18.18 -10.35 8.14
CA LYS A 133 -19.46 -9.64 8.15
C LYS A 133 -19.94 -9.23 6.75
N ILE A 134 -19.17 -9.51 5.70
CA ILE A 134 -19.57 -9.24 4.32
C ILE A 134 -20.73 -10.17 3.96
N LYS A 135 -21.94 -9.60 3.82
CA LYS A 135 -23.15 -10.37 3.52
C LYS A 135 -24.27 -9.47 3.00
N GLY A 136 -24.95 -9.92 1.93
CA GLY A 136 -26.07 -9.20 1.35
C GLY A 136 -25.67 -7.80 0.92
N LYS A 137 -26.32 -6.75 1.45
CA LYS A 137 -26.03 -5.34 1.12
C LYS A 137 -24.91 -4.70 1.96
N HIS A 138 -24.22 -5.49 2.78
CA HIS A 138 -23.09 -5.07 3.59
C HIS A 138 -21.80 -5.48 2.91
N ALA A 139 -21.11 -4.53 2.30
CA ALA A 139 -19.82 -4.71 1.63
C ALA A 139 -18.65 -4.37 2.56
N ALA A 140 -17.42 -4.72 2.16
CA ALA A 140 -16.22 -4.30 2.86
C ALA A 140 -15.09 -3.97 1.91
N LEU A 141 -14.37 -2.89 2.20
CA LEU A 141 -13.04 -2.65 1.65
C LEU A 141 -12.06 -3.50 2.44
N VAL A 142 -11.29 -4.34 1.76
CA VAL A 142 -10.23 -5.17 2.36
C VAL A 142 -8.93 -4.96 1.60
N ILE A 143 -7.83 -4.82 2.36
CA ILE A 143 -6.51 -4.62 1.77
C ILE A 143 -5.48 -5.66 2.21
N GLY A 144 -4.38 -5.70 1.44
CA GLY A 144 -3.22 -6.53 1.72
C GLY A 144 -3.52 -8.03 1.58
N ASP A 145 -2.75 -8.85 2.27
CA ASP A 145 -2.75 -10.31 2.06
C ASP A 145 -4.07 -11.00 2.45
N ARG A 146 -4.93 -10.33 3.23
CA ARG A 146 -6.30 -10.79 3.55
C ARG A 146 -7.21 -10.84 2.31
N ALA A 147 -6.95 -10.00 1.31
CA ALA A 147 -7.71 -9.97 0.08
C ALA A 147 -7.61 -11.30 -0.70
N PHE A 148 -6.46 -11.98 -0.67
CA PHE A 148 -6.28 -13.26 -1.36
C PHE A 148 -7.29 -14.33 -0.91
N VAL A 149 -7.67 -14.33 0.37
CA VAL A 149 -8.66 -15.29 0.90
C VAL A 149 -10.07 -14.98 0.42
N LEU A 150 -10.38 -13.72 0.11
CA LEU A 150 -11.72 -13.25 -0.24
C LEU A 150 -11.98 -13.31 -1.74
N ASN A 151 -10.95 -13.30 -2.58
CA ASN A 151 -11.08 -13.29 -4.04
C ASN A 151 -11.89 -14.48 -4.59
N ALA A 152 -11.91 -15.62 -3.89
CA ALA A 152 -12.69 -16.80 -4.29
C ALA A 152 -14.08 -16.88 -3.61
N LYS A 153 -14.45 -15.95 -2.71
CA LYS A 153 -15.63 -16.09 -1.85
C LYS A 153 -16.80 -15.20 -2.25
N HIS A 154 -16.52 -14.03 -2.87
CA HIS A 154 -17.54 -13.04 -3.15
C HIS A 154 -17.82 -12.91 -4.64
N HIS A 155 -19.08 -12.61 -4.98
CA HIS A 155 -19.53 -12.54 -6.37
C HIS A 155 -19.15 -11.22 -7.05
N TYR A 156 -19.12 -10.14 -6.28
CA TYR A 156 -18.74 -8.81 -6.78
C TYR A 156 -17.46 -8.35 -6.10
N ILE A 157 -16.41 -8.17 -6.91
CA ILE A 157 -15.11 -7.70 -6.47
C ILE A 157 -14.76 -6.47 -7.32
N TYR A 158 -14.57 -5.34 -6.65
CA TYR A 158 -14.22 -4.08 -7.30
C TYR A 158 -12.80 -3.70 -6.91
N ASP A 159 -11.84 -3.92 -7.80
CA ASP A 159 -10.45 -3.49 -7.61
C ASP A 159 -10.36 -1.97 -7.74
N LEU A 160 -10.00 -1.30 -6.65
CA LEU A 160 -10.02 0.17 -6.60
C LEU A 160 -8.96 0.80 -7.50
N SER A 161 -7.83 0.12 -7.72
CA SER A 161 -6.78 0.62 -8.60
C SER A 161 -7.16 0.53 -10.08
N ALA A 162 -7.78 -0.58 -10.49
CA ALA A 162 -8.30 -0.72 -11.85
C ALA A 162 -9.37 0.35 -12.15
N ILE A 163 -10.24 0.62 -11.18
CA ILE A 163 -11.28 1.64 -11.31
C ILE A 163 -10.68 3.04 -11.35
N TRP A 164 -9.69 3.33 -10.51
CA TRP A 164 -8.93 4.59 -10.57
C TRP A 164 -8.29 4.79 -11.95
N ARG A 165 -7.62 3.76 -12.47
CA ARG A 165 -7.01 3.79 -13.81
C ARG A 165 -8.06 4.08 -14.89
N LYS A 166 -9.23 3.43 -14.82
CA LYS A 166 -10.33 3.64 -15.75
C LYS A 166 -10.89 5.06 -15.65
N MET A 167 -11.03 5.62 -14.44
CA MET A 167 -11.57 6.95 -14.21
C MET A 167 -10.61 8.07 -14.65
N THR A 168 -9.31 7.90 -14.39
CA THR A 168 -8.34 9.00 -14.50
C THR A 168 -7.33 8.84 -15.63
N GLY A 169 -7.13 7.63 -16.14
CA GLY A 169 -6.03 7.30 -17.05
C GLY A 169 -4.64 7.25 -16.38
N LEU A 170 -4.54 7.41 -15.05
CA LEU A 170 -3.28 7.47 -14.31
C LEU A 170 -3.07 6.21 -13.45
N PRO A 171 -1.81 5.76 -13.25
CA PRO A 171 -1.49 4.73 -12.28
C PRO A 171 -1.73 5.23 -10.84
N PHE A 172 -1.77 4.30 -9.88
CA PHE A 172 -2.00 4.63 -8.47
C PHE A 172 -0.77 4.31 -7.62
N VAL A 173 -0.51 5.16 -6.60
CA VAL A 173 0.52 4.94 -5.58
C VAL A 173 -0.17 4.79 -4.23
N PHE A 174 0.03 3.65 -3.58
CA PHE A 174 -0.53 3.36 -2.26
C PHE A 174 0.38 3.83 -1.14
N ALA A 175 1.68 3.55 -1.25
CA ALA A 175 2.69 3.89 -0.26
C ALA A 175 4.01 4.31 -0.92
N ALA A 176 4.72 5.22 -0.27
CA ALA A 176 6.04 5.70 -0.69
C ALA A 176 7.02 5.70 0.50
N TRP A 177 8.31 5.60 0.21
CA TRP A 177 9.37 5.73 1.20
C TRP A 177 9.60 7.20 1.53
N VAL A 178 9.32 7.57 2.77
CA VAL A 178 9.42 8.94 3.27
C VAL A 178 10.31 9.01 4.50
N ALA A 179 11.14 10.04 4.56
CA ALA A 179 11.90 10.41 5.76
C ALA A 179 11.34 11.72 6.34
N ASN A 180 11.34 11.85 7.68
CA ASN A 180 11.01 13.08 8.37
C ASN A 180 12.25 13.96 8.67
N ILE A 181 13.43 13.46 8.30
CA ILE A 181 14.73 14.14 8.42
C ILE A 181 15.45 14.17 7.06
N LYS A 182 16.36 15.12 6.89
CA LYS A 182 17.27 15.11 5.74
C LYS A 182 18.32 14.01 5.90
N LEU A 183 18.44 13.17 4.89
CA LEU A 183 19.41 12.08 4.84
C LEU A 183 20.59 12.44 3.92
N PRO A 184 21.80 11.94 4.20
CA PRO A 184 22.95 12.05 3.29
C PRO A 184 22.66 11.38 1.94
N GLN A 185 23.19 11.95 0.85
CA GLN A 185 22.93 11.44 -0.49
C GLN A 185 23.50 10.03 -0.73
N ASP A 186 24.63 9.70 -0.12
CA ASP A 186 25.24 8.37 -0.16
C ASP A 186 24.33 7.33 0.51
N PHE A 187 23.69 7.67 1.65
CA PHE A 187 22.69 6.81 2.27
C PHE A 187 21.48 6.59 1.35
N ILE A 188 20.94 7.64 0.73
CA ILE A 188 19.80 7.55 -0.20
C ILE A 188 20.15 6.66 -1.39
N THR A 189 21.37 6.81 -1.93
CA THR A 189 21.87 5.97 -3.03
C THR A 189 21.96 4.50 -2.62
N ASP A 190 22.56 4.21 -1.48
CA ASP A 190 22.67 2.85 -0.96
C ASP A 190 21.31 2.23 -0.62
N PHE A 191 20.35 3.06 -0.15
CA PHE A 191 19.00 2.65 0.13
C PHE A 191 18.28 2.21 -1.16
N ASN A 192 18.33 3.03 -2.21
CA ASN A 192 17.73 2.70 -3.50
C ASN A 192 18.39 1.47 -4.14
N ASN A 193 19.72 1.34 -4.08
CA ASN A 193 20.43 0.15 -4.55
C ASN A 193 19.99 -1.11 -3.79
N GLY A 194 19.73 -1.01 -2.48
CA GLY A 194 19.19 -2.11 -1.70
C GLY A 194 17.80 -2.54 -2.20
N LEU A 195 16.90 -1.58 -2.43
CA LEU A 195 15.56 -1.86 -2.96
C LEU A 195 15.62 -2.48 -4.36
N GLU A 196 16.44 -1.91 -5.25
CA GLU A 196 16.65 -2.41 -6.61
C GLU A 196 17.13 -3.85 -6.63
N ASN A 197 18.13 -4.18 -5.81
CA ASN A 197 18.66 -5.54 -5.70
C ASN A 197 17.58 -6.54 -5.22
N GLY A 198 16.70 -6.10 -4.31
CA GLY A 198 15.58 -6.92 -3.87
C GLY A 198 14.56 -7.17 -4.97
N LEU A 199 14.27 -6.16 -5.78
CA LEU A 199 13.38 -6.28 -6.94
C LEU A 199 13.99 -7.13 -8.05
N ALA A 200 15.30 -7.10 -8.23
CA ALA A 200 15.99 -7.91 -9.22
C ALA A 200 16.01 -9.41 -8.89
N ASP A 201 15.76 -9.80 -7.63
CA ASP A 201 15.84 -11.19 -7.16
C ASP A 201 14.61 -11.61 -6.34
N ILE A 202 13.42 -11.40 -6.93
CA ILE A 202 12.12 -11.72 -6.30
C ILE A 202 12.05 -13.22 -5.89
N ASP A 203 12.66 -14.12 -6.65
CA ASP A 203 12.66 -15.54 -6.32
C ASP A 203 13.36 -15.81 -4.98
N LYS A 204 14.52 -15.19 -4.74
CA LYS A 204 15.19 -15.33 -3.45
C LYS A 204 14.45 -14.60 -2.34
N ALA A 205 13.89 -13.43 -2.63
CA ALA A 205 13.08 -12.71 -1.66
C ALA A 205 11.90 -13.57 -1.18
N LEU A 206 11.21 -14.26 -2.08
CA LEU A 206 10.13 -15.18 -1.75
C LEU A 206 10.60 -16.41 -0.96
N VAL A 207 11.76 -16.99 -1.30
CA VAL A 207 12.31 -18.14 -0.56
C VAL A 207 12.67 -17.78 0.88
N LEU A 208 13.24 -16.60 1.10
CA LEU A 208 13.77 -16.22 2.41
C LEU A 208 12.72 -15.51 3.30
N GLU A 209 11.79 -14.79 2.70
CA GLU A 209 10.81 -13.97 3.44
C GLU A 209 9.34 -14.42 3.17
N GLY A 210 9.10 -15.21 2.12
CA GLY A 210 7.75 -15.51 1.61
C GLY A 210 6.94 -16.55 2.40
N ASN A 211 7.57 -17.32 3.30
CA ASN A 211 6.91 -18.39 4.03
C ASN A 211 5.77 -17.94 4.96
N ASN A 212 5.66 -16.65 5.20
CA ASN A 212 4.62 -16.05 6.06
C ASN A 212 3.33 -15.68 5.31
N TYR A 213 3.23 -15.95 4.00
CA TYR A 213 2.14 -15.52 3.13
C TYR A 213 1.46 -16.69 2.37
N PRO A 214 0.87 -17.66 3.09
CA PRO A 214 0.37 -18.90 2.52
C PRO A 214 -0.91 -18.73 1.66
N ASN A 215 -1.58 -17.58 1.75
CA ASN A 215 -2.86 -17.36 1.10
C ASN A 215 -2.76 -16.86 -0.36
N CYS A 216 -1.58 -16.50 -0.83
CA CYS A 216 -1.34 -16.10 -2.21
C CYS A 216 -0.94 -17.32 -3.03
N GLU A 217 -1.78 -17.74 -3.99
CA GLU A 217 -1.52 -18.91 -4.82
C GLU A 217 -0.31 -18.73 -5.75
N ASN A 218 -0.12 -17.50 -6.27
CA ASN A 218 0.98 -17.20 -7.17
C ASN A 218 1.70 -15.89 -6.75
N PRO A 219 2.49 -15.91 -5.65
CA PRO A 219 3.14 -14.72 -5.13
C PRO A 219 4.12 -14.08 -6.13
N LYS A 220 4.76 -14.88 -6.98
CA LYS A 220 5.68 -14.36 -7.99
C LYS A 220 4.95 -13.55 -9.07
N ASP A 221 3.82 -14.05 -9.55
CA ASP A 221 2.99 -13.34 -10.52
C ASP A 221 2.46 -12.03 -9.93
N TYR A 222 1.95 -12.09 -8.71
CA TYR A 222 1.49 -10.92 -7.98
C TYR A 222 2.57 -9.83 -7.88
N LEU A 223 3.78 -10.18 -7.43
CA LEU A 223 4.86 -9.23 -7.27
C LEU A 223 5.39 -8.66 -8.59
N ASN A 224 5.39 -9.45 -9.68
CA ASN A 224 5.91 -9.00 -10.97
C ASN A 224 4.87 -8.28 -11.84
N ASN A 225 3.59 -8.65 -11.74
CA ASN A 225 2.57 -8.21 -12.72
C ASN A 225 1.47 -7.35 -12.12
N LYS A 226 1.22 -7.43 -10.80
CA LYS A 226 0.16 -6.65 -10.13
C LYS A 226 0.73 -5.44 -9.39
N ILE A 227 1.92 -5.58 -8.80
CA ILE A 227 2.60 -4.46 -8.13
C ILE A 227 3.52 -3.76 -9.13
N SER A 228 3.45 -2.44 -9.15
CA SER A 228 4.33 -1.57 -9.95
C SER A 228 5.21 -0.74 -9.02
N TYR A 229 6.49 -1.11 -8.92
CA TYR A 229 7.40 -0.58 -7.91
C TYR A 229 8.07 0.74 -8.27
N ALA A 230 8.41 0.99 -9.54
CA ALA A 230 9.07 2.24 -9.93
C ALA A 230 8.19 3.45 -9.65
N LEU A 231 8.68 4.46 -8.95
CA LEU A 231 8.02 5.76 -8.74
C LEU A 231 8.36 6.71 -9.89
N ASP A 232 7.90 6.36 -11.09
CA ASP A 232 8.12 7.12 -12.32
C ASP A 232 7.29 8.42 -12.41
N SER A 233 7.43 9.15 -13.51
CA SER A 233 6.74 10.41 -13.72
C SER A 233 5.21 10.28 -13.76
N GLU A 234 4.67 9.18 -14.30
CA GLU A 234 3.23 8.95 -14.38
C GLU A 234 2.63 8.64 -13.01
N LYS A 235 3.33 7.83 -12.19
CA LYS A 235 2.93 7.59 -10.80
C LYS A 235 3.03 8.84 -9.94
N LYS A 236 4.06 9.68 -10.13
CA LYS A 236 4.15 10.99 -9.45
C LYS A 236 2.96 11.87 -9.81
N LYS A 237 2.57 11.95 -11.08
CA LYS A 237 1.35 12.67 -11.53
C LYS A 237 0.08 12.08 -10.91
N GLY A 238 -0.05 10.76 -10.91
CA GLY A 238 -1.20 10.05 -10.30
C GLY A 238 -1.32 10.34 -8.80
N MET A 239 -0.20 10.27 -8.08
CA MET A 239 -0.13 10.58 -6.65
C MET A 239 -0.50 12.04 -6.36
N GLU A 240 0.07 13.00 -7.09
CA GLU A 240 -0.26 14.43 -6.95
C GLU A 240 -1.74 14.71 -7.26
N PHE A 241 -2.28 14.06 -8.29
CA PHE A 241 -3.70 14.21 -8.65
C PHE A 241 -4.60 13.66 -7.54
N PHE A 242 -4.28 12.49 -6.99
CA PHE A 242 -4.98 11.89 -5.86
C PHE A 242 -4.92 12.78 -4.61
N LEU A 243 -3.73 13.26 -4.23
CA LEU A 243 -3.55 14.11 -3.05
C LEU A 243 -4.33 15.45 -3.17
N ARG A 244 -4.45 16.01 -4.37
CA ARG A 244 -5.32 17.19 -4.58
C ARG A 244 -6.79 16.88 -4.35
N LYS A 245 -7.27 15.68 -4.74
CA LYS A 245 -8.67 15.29 -4.57
C LYS A 245 -9.07 15.05 -3.12
N ILE A 246 -8.18 14.60 -2.27
CA ILE A 246 -8.48 14.39 -0.84
C ILE A 246 -8.50 15.69 -0.03
N ASN A 247 -7.92 16.78 -0.55
CA ASN A 247 -7.87 18.09 0.09
C ASN A 247 -9.02 19.03 -0.39
N LEU A 248 -9.92 18.54 -1.23
CA LEU A 248 -11.13 19.21 -1.72
C LEU A 248 -12.37 18.64 -1.02
#